data_c0d6984971e8eb0cb63a1f18de2e9304
#
_entry.id   c0d6984971e8eb0cb63a1f18de2e9304
#
_cell.length_a   1.000
_cell.length_b   1.000
_cell.length_c   1.000
_cell.angle_alpha   90.00
_cell.angle_beta   90.00
_cell.angle_gamma   90.00
#
_symmetry.space_group_name_H-M   'P 1'
#
loop_
_entity.id
_entity.type
_entity.pdbx_description
1 polymer ?
#
loop_
_entity_poly.entity_id
_entity_poly.type
_entity_poly.pdbx_seq_one_letter_code
_entity_poly.pdbx_strand_id
1 'polypeptide(L)'
;MIDPRRLRILRAAADHRTVTAAAAALYLTPSAVSQQLAALEQETGHTLLTRSGRGVRLTPAGEILLQHANEVLAQLERAEAELAAYADGTAGEVAVAAFATGIAEVLAPAIGRLADTHPGIRLRVRDAEGDESLPLVLDGEADLALAVEYRGAPRDGDRRLARVPLYAEPFDAVLHAGHPLAMHPEVALAALAESDWIGQSPGNPCHDMVLLACELAGFEPRLVHVSDDFRAVAALAGAGAGVALVPRSALRGIELKDVVVRPVAGPAAFRRVFAAVRRGAEEHPLIRPVLDALAGCAAGLSAPGRAGHGTD
;
A
#
# COMPACT_ATOMS: atom_id res chain seq x y z
N MET A 1 -28.77 18.61 14.64
CA MET A 1 -28.48 17.79 13.43
C MET A 1 -26.98 17.77 13.28
N ILE A 2 -26.37 16.61 13.06
CA ILE A 2 -24.91 16.47 12.94
C ILE A 2 -24.43 17.13 11.62
N ASP A 3 -23.47 18.06 11.74
CA ASP A 3 -22.89 18.77 10.59
C ASP A 3 -21.80 17.89 9.94
N PRO A 4 -21.88 17.59 8.63
CA PRO A 4 -20.85 16.82 7.91
C PRO A 4 -19.44 17.41 8.03
N ARG A 5 -19.29 18.73 8.15
CA ARG A 5 -18.00 19.38 8.39
C ARG A 5 -17.36 18.91 9.69
N ARG A 6 -18.16 18.70 10.73
CA ARG A 6 -17.70 18.21 12.04
C ARG A 6 -17.34 16.73 11.99
N LEU A 7 -18.03 15.95 11.14
CA LEU A 7 -17.65 14.56 10.90
C LEU A 7 -16.27 14.45 10.23
N ARG A 8 -15.95 15.34 9.25
CA ARG A 8 -14.60 15.42 8.67
C ARG A 8 -13.54 15.74 9.74
N ILE A 9 -13.85 16.63 10.67
CA ILE A 9 -12.93 16.99 11.78
C ILE A 9 -12.73 15.82 12.75
N LEU A 10 -13.80 15.10 13.10
CA LEU A 10 -13.69 13.89 13.94
C LEU A 10 -12.82 12.83 13.25
N ARG A 11 -13.03 12.61 11.95
CA ARG A 11 -12.23 11.70 11.13
C ARG A 11 -10.76 12.07 11.17
N ALA A 12 -10.41 13.33 10.87
CA ALA A 12 -9.03 13.80 10.92
C ALA A 12 -8.40 13.69 12.32
N ALA A 13 -9.15 13.96 13.39
CA ALA A 13 -8.66 13.80 14.77
C ALA A 13 -8.36 12.33 15.09
N ALA A 14 -9.15 11.39 14.58
CA ALA A 14 -8.95 9.96 14.74
C ALA A 14 -7.73 9.46 13.93
N ASP A 15 -7.56 9.94 12.71
CA ASP A 15 -6.47 9.56 11.80
C ASP A 15 -5.11 10.04 12.34
N HIS A 16 -5.01 11.32 12.72
CA HIS A 16 -3.75 11.97 13.12
C HIS A 16 -3.45 11.87 14.63
N ARG A 17 -4.38 11.38 15.43
CA ARG A 17 -4.22 11.16 16.89
C ARG A 17 -3.88 12.41 17.72
N THR A 18 -3.76 13.59 17.09
CA THR A 18 -3.56 14.88 17.77
C THR A 18 -4.40 15.97 17.11
N VAL A 19 -4.92 16.91 17.92
CA VAL A 19 -5.67 18.06 17.40
C VAL A 19 -4.82 18.94 16.50
N THR A 20 -3.53 19.10 16.81
CA THR A 20 -2.61 19.92 16.02
C THR A 20 -2.37 19.33 14.65
N ALA A 21 -2.13 18.02 14.54
CA ALA A 21 -1.91 17.37 13.26
C ALA A 21 -3.20 17.32 12.41
N ALA A 22 -4.37 17.04 13.05
CA ALA A 22 -5.65 17.13 12.39
C ALA A 22 -5.94 18.53 11.84
N ALA A 23 -5.59 19.58 12.61
CA ALA A 23 -5.75 20.95 12.17
C ALA A 23 -4.86 21.29 10.95
N ALA A 24 -3.63 20.82 10.96
CA ALA A 24 -2.72 20.99 9.81
C ALA A 24 -3.26 20.30 8.55
N ALA A 25 -3.72 19.04 8.66
CA ALA A 25 -4.29 18.28 7.56
C ALA A 25 -5.56 18.92 6.96
N LEU A 26 -6.33 19.64 7.79
CA LEU A 26 -7.55 20.33 7.36
C LEU A 26 -7.35 21.82 7.03
N TYR A 27 -6.11 22.33 7.07
CA TYR A 27 -5.81 23.76 6.90
C TYR A 27 -6.58 24.66 7.87
N LEU A 28 -6.78 24.18 9.12
CA LEU A 28 -7.47 24.87 10.19
C LEU A 28 -6.52 25.20 11.36
N THR A 29 -7.00 26.03 12.29
CA THR A 29 -6.28 26.25 13.56
C THR A 29 -6.65 25.18 14.58
N PRO A 30 -5.74 24.79 15.50
CA PRO A 30 -6.05 23.84 16.56
C PRO A 30 -7.24 24.26 17.45
N SER A 31 -7.42 25.56 17.66
CA SER A 31 -8.57 26.08 18.41
C SER A 31 -9.89 25.88 17.66
N ALA A 32 -9.91 26.10 16.34
CA ALA A 32 -11.09 25.85 15.52
C ALA A 32 -11.47 24.36 15.53
N VAL A 33 -10.50 23.48 15.36
CA VAL A 33 -10.72 22.03 15.46
C VAL A 33 -11.27 21.64 16.82
N SER A 34 -10.69 22.14 17.92
CA SER A 34 -11.18 21.84 19.27
C SER A 34 -12.61 22.34 19.49
N GLN A 35 -12.95 23.52 19.01
CA GLN A 35 -14.31 24.08 19.13
C GLN A 35 -15.32 23.23 18.34
N GLN A 36 -14.99 22.80 17.12
CA GLN A 36 -15.89 21.99 16.31
C GLN A 36 -16.07 20.57 16.88
N LEU A 37 -15.03 19.98 17.48
CA LEU A 37 -15.14 18.71 18.18
C LEU A 37 -16.04 18.83 19.43
N ALA A 38 -15.86 19.89 20.24
CA ALA A 38 -16.70 20.14 21.39
C ALA A 38 -18.18 20.37 20.98
N ALA A 39 -18.41 21.10 19.88
CA ALA A 39 -19.76 21.29 19.34
C ALA A 39 -20.38 19.96 18.86
N LEU A 40 -19.60 19.07 18.26
CA LEU A 40 -20.06 17.74 17.86
C LEU A 40 -20.43 16.88 19.07
N GLU A 41 -19.63 16.91 20.14
CA GLU A 41 -19.93 16.23 21.39
C GLU A 41 -21.23 16.75 22.05
N GLN A 42 -21.45 18.06 21.99
CA GLN A 42 -22.71 18.66 22.45
C GLN A 42 -23.92 18.21 21.59
N GLU A 43 -23.77 18.16 20.28
CA GLU A 43 -24.84 17.72 19.38
C GLU A 43 -25.21 16.25 19.56
N THR A 44 -24.22 15.42 19.82
CA THR A 44 -24.42 13.96 20.02
C THR A 44 -24.79 13.61 21.47
N GLY A 45 -24.52 14.50 22.40
CA GLY A 45 -24.70 14.25 23.84
C GLY A 45 -23.69 13.28 24.44
N HIS A 46 -22.62 12.96 23.70
CA HIS A 46 -21.60 12.00 24.10
C HIS A 46 -20.19 12.57 23.97
N THR A 47 -19.31 12.22 24.89
CA THR A 47 -17.86 12.42 24.72
C THR A 47 -17.35 11.46 23.65
N LEU A 48 -16.77 12.00 22.60
CA LEU A 48 -16.29 11.22 21.43
C LEU A 48 -14.79 10.98 21.48
N LEU A 49 -14.04 11.88 22.15
CA LEU A 49 -12.59 11.84 22.26
C LEU A 49 -12.14 11.94 23.72
N THR A 50 -11.11 11.19 24.08
CA THR A 50 -10.42 11.29 25.36
C THR A 50 -8.96 11.68 25.15
N ARG A 51 -8.35 12.35 26.13
CA ARG A 51 -6.92 12.64 26.14
C ARG A 51 -6.13 11.35 26.40
N SER A 52 -5.07 11.13 25.63
CA SER A 52 -4.16 10.00 25.79
C SER A 52 -2.71 10.50 25.66
N GLY A 53 -2.07 10.77 26.78
CA GLY A 53 -0.75 11.40 26.81
C GLY A 53 -0.76 12.76 26.12
N ARG A 54 0.02 12.92 25.04
CA ARG A 54 0.06 14.14 24.23
C ARG A 54 -0.95 14.17 23.08
N GLY A 55 -1.79 13.14 22.96
CA GLY A 55 -2.74 12.99 21.86
C GLY A 55 -4.18 12.81 22.31
N VAL A 56 -5.01 12.41 21.34
CA VAL A 56 -6.43 12.08 21.52
C VAL A 56 -6.70 10.64 21.07
N ARG A 57 -7.68 10.00 21.68
CA ARG A 57 -8.21 8.68 21.30
C ARG A 57 -9.72 8.73 21.28
N LEU A 58 -10.32 7.98 20.39
CA LEU A 58 -11.77 7.80 20.37
C LEU A 58 -12.26 7.06 21.60
N THR A 59 -13.43 7.47 22.08
CA THR A 59 -14.25 6.68 22.98
C THR A 59 -15.03 5.61 22.19
N PRO A 60 -15.67 4.63 22.84
CA PRO A 60 -16.59 3.71 22.15
C PRO A 60 -17.69 4.44 21.35
N ALA A 61 -18.23 5.56 21.88
CA ALA A 61 -19.20 6.40 21.18
C ALA A 61 -18.54 7.10 19.96
N GLY A 62 -17.30 7.56 20.11
CA GLY A 62 -16.51 8.13 19.02
C GLY A 62 -16.22 7.12 17.91
N GLU A 63 -15.95 5.86 18.24
CA GLU A 63 -15.75 4.79 17.26
C GLU A 63 -17.03 4.49 16.47
N ILE A 64 -18.19 4.44 17.15
CA ILE A 64 -19.49 4.26 16.48
C ILE A 64 -19.74 5.42 15.52
N LEU A 65 -19.55 6.66 15.99
CA LEU A 65 -19.79 7.83 15.15
C LEU A 65 -18.81 7.90 13.98
N LEU A 66 -17.54 7.55 14.17
CA LEU A 66 -16.54 7.52 13.10
C LEU A 66 -16.93 6.55 11.98
N GLN A 67 -17.44 5.37 12.33
CA GLN A 67 -17.92 4.42 11.33
C GLN A 67 -19.00 5.05 10.44
N HIS A 68 -20.05 5.61 11.04
CA HIS A 68 -21.11 6.29 10.28
C HIS A 68 -20.62 7.56 9.59
N ALA A 69 -19.65 8.29 10.17
CA ALA A 69 -19.06 9.46 9.55
C ALA A 69 -18.37 9.09 8.22
N ASN A 70 -17.63 7.99 8.17
CA ASN A 70 -17.00 7.52 6.95
C ASN A 70 -18.03 7.20 5.86
N GLU A 71 -19.12 6.51 6.22
CA GLU A 71 -20.20 6.18 5.28
C GLU A 71 -20.91 7.42 4.73
N VAL A 72 -21.25 8.37 5.61
CA VAL A 72 -21.91 9.63 5.23
C VAL A 72 -21.01 10.49 4.35
N LEU A 73 -19.74 10.64 4.71
CA LEU A 73 -18.79 11.43 3.93
C LEU A 73 -18.55 10.81 2.54
N ALA A 74 -18.37 9.48 2.48
CA ALA A 74 -18.25 8.78 1.20
C ALA A 74 -19.52 8.91 0.32
N GLN A 75 -20.71 8.93 0.94
CA GLN A 75 -21.94 9.15 0.20
C GLN A 75 -22.06 10.58 -0.36
N LEU A 76 -21.61 11.59 0.39
CA LEU A 76 -21.55 12.97 -0.09
C LEU A 76 -20.55 13.12 -1.24
N GLU A 77 -19.34 12.56 -1.10
CA GLU A 77 -18.32 12.54 -2.15
C GLU A 77 -18.85 11.85 -3.43
N ARG A 78 -19.58 10.75 -3.26
CA ARG A 78 -20.23 10.03 -4.37
C ARG A 78 -21.29 10.89 -5.07
N ALA A 79 -22.15 11.57 -4.31
CA ALA A 79 -23.17 12.45 -4.88
C ALA A 79 -22.54 13.63 -5.65
N GLU A 80 -21.47 14.23 -5.11
CA GLU A 80 -20.72 15.28 -5.79
C GLU A 80 -20.12 14.78 -7.12
N ALA A 81 -19.53 13.56 -7.11
CA ALA A 81 -18.97 12.94 -8.32
C ALA A 81 -20.05 12.56 -9.35
N GLU A 82 -21.20 12.03 -8.91
CA GLU A 82 -22.31 11.71 -9.80
C GLU A 82 -22.89 12.97 -10.47
N LEU A 83 -22.97 14.09 -9.71
CA LEU A 83 -23.40 15.37 -10.27
C LEU A 83 -22.38 15.94 -11.26
N ALA A 84 -21.09 15.83 -10.95
CA ALA A 84 -20.01 16.21 -11.87
C ALA A 84 -20.01 15.33 -13.12
N ALA A 85 -20.17 14.01 -12.97
CA ALA A 85 -20.29 13.06 -14.08
C ALA A 85 -21.52 13.33 -14.96
N TYR A 86 -22.63 13.73 -14.36
CA TYR A 86 -23.82 14.15 -15.10
C TYR A 86 -23.59 15.42 -15.92
N ALA A 87 -22.83 16.38 -15.37
CA ALA A 87 -22.51 17.64 -16.05
C ALA A 87 -21.51 17.47 -17.22
N ASP A 88 -20.53 16.57 -17.08
CA ASP A 88 -19.38 16.41 -18.01
C ASP A 88 -19.27 15.03 -18.68
N GLY A 89 -20.25 14.14 -18.48
CA GLY A 89 -20.27 12.83 -19.13
C GLY A 89 -19.14 11.87 -18.68
N THR A 90 -19.04 11.56 -17.39
CA THR A 90 -18.10 10.56 -16.81
C THR A 90 -16.60 10.91 -16.84
N ALA A 91 -16.25 12.17 -16.65
CA ALA A 91 -14.87 12.61 -16.61
C ALA A 91 -14.43 13.04 -15.19
N GLY A 92 -13.25 12.62 -14.77
CA GLY A 92 -12.67 13.03 -13.48
C GLY A 92 -11.22 12.61 -13.33
N GLU A 93 -10.55 13.16 -12.31
CA GLU A 93 -9.20 12.77 -11.93
C GLU A 93 -9.25 11.86 -10.69
N VAL A 94 -8.45 10.80 -10.70
CA VAL A 94 -8.22 9.93 -9.54
C VAL A 94 -6.73 9.97 -9.21
N ALA A 95 -6.41 10.44 -8.01
CA ALA A 95 -5.05 10.50 -7.50
C ALA A 95 -4.66 9.13 -6.91
N VAL A 96 -3.59 8.54 -7.43
CA VAL A 96 -3.12 7.22 -7.02
C VAL A 96 -1.70 7.31 -6.48
N ALA A 97 -1.49 6.85 -5.25
CA ALA A 97 -0.18 6.64 -4.66
C ALA A 97 0.22 5.18 -4.84
N ALA A 98 1.43 4.89 -5.35
CA ALA A 98 1.88 3.52 -5.57
C ALA A 98 3.40 3.43 -5.56
N PHE A 99 3.94 2.30 -5.14
CA PHE A 99 5.35 2.01 -5.20
C PHE A 99 5.80 1.71 -6.64
N ALA A 100 7.08 1.95 -6.96
CA ALA A 100 7.63 1.92 -8.31
C ALA A 100 7.27 0.67 -9.14
N THR A 101 7.41 -0.54 -8.57
CA THR A 101 7.04 -1.78 -9.28
C THR A 101 5.53 -1.95 -9.45
N GLY A 102 4.72 -1.45 -8.51
CA GLY A 102 3.26 -1.40 -8.65
C GLY A 102 2.81 -0.46 -9.77
N ILE A 103 3.53 0.66 -9.93
CA ILE A 103 3.31 1.58 -11.05
C ILE A 103 3.61 0.87 -12.38
N ALA A 104 4.79 0.25 -12.51
CA ALA A 104 5.22 -0.36 -13.76
C ALA A 104 4.36 -1.56 -14.18
N GLU A 105 4.06 -2.47 -13.24
CA GLU A 105 3.48 -3.77 -13.53
C GLU A 105 1.95 -3.80 -13.49
N VAL A 106 1.32 -2.87 -12.77
CA VAL A 106 -0.13 -2.86 -12.56
C VAL A 106 -0.76 -1.55 -13.02
N LEU A 107 -0.25 -0.41 -12.52
CA LEU A 107 -0.92 0.87 -12.73
C LEU A 107 -0.77 1.38 -14.16
N ALA A 108 0.42 1.31 -14.75
CA ALA A 108 0.64 1.74 -16.14
C ALA A 108 -0.18 0.91 -17.15
N PRO A 109 -0.24 -0.44 -17.07
CA PRO A 109 -1.19 -1.23 -17.86
C PRO A 109 -2.67 -0.86 -17.60
N ALA A 110 -3.04 -0.56 -16.34
CA ALA A 110 -4.41 -0.15 -16.01
C ALA A 110 -4.78 1.20 -16.63
N ILE A 111 -3.84 2.16 -16.69
CA ILE A 111 -4.03 3.43 -17.40
C ILE A 111 -4.36 3.19 -18.89
N GLY A 112 -3.60 2.31 -19.57
CA GLY A 112 -3.87 1.95 -20.95
C GLY A 112 -5.27 1.37 -21.13
N ARG A 113 -5.66 0.43 -20.27
CA ARG A 113 -6.99 -0.18 -20.28
C ARG A 113 -8.12 0.83 -20.01
N LEU A 114 -7.92 1.74 -19.07
CA LEU A 114 -8.89 2.79 -18.76
C LEU A 114 -9.04 3.80 -19.91
N ALA A 115 -7.98 4.11 -20.64
CA ALA A 115 -8.04 4.97 -21.81
C ALA A 115 -9.04 4.44 -22.86
N ASP A 116 -9.12 3.11 -23.02
CA ASP A 116 -10.07 2.47 -23.95
C ASP A 116 -11.48 2.34 -23.39
N THR A 117 -11.61 2.03 -22.09
CA THR A 117 -12.91 1.69 -21.49
C THR A 117 -13.59 2.88 -20.79
N HIS A 118 -12.82 3.82 -20.24
CA HIS A 118 -13.28 4.97 -19.48
C HIS A 118 -12.43 6.21 -19.80
N PRO A 119 -12.46 6.74 -21.03
CA PRO A 119 -11.57 7.79 -21.52
C PRO A 119 -11.72 9.12 -20.76
N GLY A 120 -12.80 9.29 -20.01
CA GLY A 120 -12.99 10.45 -19.14
C GLY A 120 -12.27 10.37 -17.81
N ILE A 121 -11.77 9.18 -17.39
CA ILE A 121 -11.04 9.02 -16.13
C ILE A 121 -9.55 9.27 -16.37
N ARG A 122 -8.97 10.23 -15.66
CA ARG A 122 -7.54 10.51 -15.67
C ARG A 122 -6.92 10.07 -14.36
N LEU A 123 -5.80 9.33 -14.43
CA LEU A 123 -5.05 8.96 -13.23
C LEU A 123 -3.88 9.92 -13.05
N ARG A 124 -3.77 10.50 -11.85
CA ARG A 124 -2.60 11.23 -11.40
C ARG A 124 -1.80 10.36 -10.45
N VAL A 125 -0.61 9.96 -10.85
CA VAL A 125 0.22 8.99 -10.12
C VAL A 125 1.27 9.71 -9.30
N ARG A 126 1.44 9.28 -8.05
CA ARG A 126 2.52 9.66 -7.15
C ARG A 126 3.27 8.41 -6.72
N ASP A 127 4.59 8.41 -6.90
CA ASP A 127 5.46 7.38 -6.35
C ASP A 127 5.53 7.53 -4.82
N ALA A 128 5.17 6.47 -4.11
CA ALA A 128 5.16 6.43 -2.64
C ALA A 128 5.22 4.97 -2.15
N GLU A 129 6.13 4.71 -1.24
CA GLU A 129 6.26 3.40 -0.60
C GLU A 129 5.16 3.14 0.45
N GLY A 130 5.09 1.91 0.98
CA GLY A 130 3.95 1.43 1.74
C GLY A 130 3.58 2.23 3.00
N ASP A 131 4.54 2.78 3.71
CA ASP A 131 4.31 3.59 4.91
C ASP A 131 3.92 5.05 4.58
N GLU A 132 4.19 5.53 3.37
CA GLU A 132 3.77 6.85 2.88
C GLU A 132 2.43 6.79 2.13
N SER A 133 2.19 5.75 1.33
CA SER A 133 1.05 5.68 0.41
C SER A 133 -0.30 5.62 1.13
N LEU A 134 -0.42 4.88 2.24
CA LEU A 134 -1.66 4.78 3.01
C LEU A 134 -2.02 6.07 3.76
N PRO A 135 -1.08 6.77 4.42
CA PRO A 135 -1.33 8.12 4.94
C PRO A 135 -1.87 9.08 3.88
N LEU A 136 -1.36 9.10 2.65
CA LEU A 136 -1.87 9.96 1.59
C LEU A 136 -3.36 9.75 1.31
N VAL A 137 -3.84 8.50 1.38
CA VAL A 137 -5.28 8.21 1.26
C VAL A 137 -6.03 8.71 2.49
N LEU A 138 -5.47 8.54 3.69
CA LEU A 138 -6.09 9.03 4.93
C LEU A 138 -6.13 10.56 5.00
N ASP A 139 -5.21 11.25 4.39
CA ASP A 139 -5.16 12.71 4.38
C ASP A 139 -5.96 13.33 3.22
N GLY A 140 -6.42 12.48 2.27
CA GLY A 140 -7.17 12.93 1.08
C GLY A 140 -6.27 13.52 0.00
N GLU A 141 -4.94 13.29 0.08
CA GLU A 141 -3.99 13.67 -0.97
C GLU A 141 -3.97 12.64 -2.12
N ALA A 142 -4.42 11.41 -1.84
CA ALA A 142 -4.69 10.37 -2.82
C ALA A 142 -6.07 9.76 -2.59
N ASP A 143 -6.71 9.35 -3.68
CA ASP A 143 -8.00 8.64 -3.64
C ASP A 143 -7.80 7.14 -3.46
N LEU A 144 -6.68 6.63 -3.94
CA LEU A 144 -6.32 5.22 -3.94
C LEU A 144 -4.82 5.05 -3.70
N ALA A 145 -4.45 3.99 -2.96
CA ALA A 145 -3.06 3.56 -2.84
C ALA A 145 -2.91 2.11 -3.31
N LEU A 146 -1.82 1.82 -4.05
CA LEU A 146 -1.27 0.47 -4.16
C LEU A 146 -0.22 0.31 -3.06
N ALA A 147 -0.40 -0.68 -2.21
CA ALA A 147 0.50 -0.92 -1.09
C ALA A 147 0.88 -2.40 -0.98
N VAL A 148 2.02 -2.64 -0.38
CA VAL A 148 2.49 -3.96 0.01
C VAL A 148 2.08 -4.20 1.48
N GLU A 149 1.69 -5.41 1.82
CA GLU A 149 1.41 -5.76 3.21
C GLU A 149 2.70 -5.69 4.04
N TYR A 150 2.68 -4.97 5.16
CA TYR A 150 3.82 -4.80 6.06
C TYR A 150 3.40 -4.86 7.54
N ARG A 151 4.37 -4.98 8.44
CA ARG A 151 4.14 -5.01 9.89
C ARG A 151 3.65 -3.66 10.40
N GLY A 152 2.39 -3.44 10.51
CA GLY A 152 1.78 -2.15 10.88
C GLY A 152 0.81 -1.64 9.83
N ALA A 153 0.76 -2.27 8.66
CA ALA A 153 -0.29 -1.99 7.69
C ALA A 153 -1.68 -2.18 8.32
N PRO A 154 -2.66 -1.36 7.97
CA PRO A 154 -4.04 -1.57 8.38
C PRO A 154 -4.47 -2.99 8.05
N ARG A 155 -5.03 -3.71 9.02
CA ARG A 155 -5.49 -5.10 8.84
C ARG A 155 -6.84 -5.12 8.14
N ASP A 156 -7.24 -6.30 7.67
CA ASP A 156 -8.63 -6.51 7.24
C ASP A 156 -9.58 -6.15 8.39
N GLY A 157 -10.58 -5.31 8.07
CA GLY A 157 -11.49 -4.76 9.08
C GLY A 157 -11.08 -3.40 9.65
N ASP A 158 -10.01 -2.75 9.17
CA ASP A 158 -9.75 -1.34 9.48
C ASP A 158 -10.99 -0.51 9.10
N ARG A 159 -11.39 0.37 10.02
CA ARG A 159 -12.61 1.18 9.85
C ARG A 159 -12.41 2.40 8.96
N ARG A 160 -11.17 2.73 8.63
CA ARG A 160 -10.80 3.93 7.85
C ARG A 160 -10.57 3.62 6.38
N LEU A 161 -10.00 2.44 6.11
CA LEU A 161 -9.61 1.99 4.77
C LEU A 161 -10.33 0.69 4.41
N ALA A 162 -10.73 0.59 3.16
CA ALA A 162 -11.10 -0.67 2.52
C ALA A 162 -9.90 -1.17 1.72
N ARG A 163 -9.64 -2.47 1.79
CA ARG A 163 -8.55 -3.15 1.09
C ARG A 163 -9.12 -4.08 0.03
N VAL A 164 -8.60 -3.98 -1.17
CA VAL A 164 -8.90 -4.87 -2.28
C VAL A 164 -7.62 -5.65 -2.61
N PRO A 165 -7.54 -6.96 -2.28
CA PRO A 165 -6.39 -7.77 -2.64
C PRO A 165 -6.19 -7.78 -4.16
N LEU A 166 -4.95 -7.63 -4.62
CA LEU A 166 -4.62 -7.62 -6.04
C LEU A 166 -3.84 -8.87 -6.45
N TYR A 167 -2.67 -9.09 -5.87
CA TYR A 167 -1.84 -10.26 -6.16
C TYR A 167 -0.89 -10.56 -5.02
N ALA A 168 -0.29 -11.75 -5.10
CA ALA A 168 0.75 -12.18 -4.19
C ALA A 168 1.85 -12.89 -4.99
N GLU A 169 3.10 -12.61 -4.66
CA GLU A 169 4.26 -13.15 -5.39
C GLU A 169 5.42 -13.49 -4.46
N PRO A 170 6.23 -14.51 -4.83
CA PRO A 170 7.47 -14.82 -4.13
C PRO A 170 8.58 -13.85 -4.51
N PHE A 171 9.61 -13.86 -3.69
CA PHE A 171 10.92 -13.30 -4.04
C PHE A 171 11.78 -14.41 -4.65
N ASP A 172 12.50 -14.07 -5.70
CA ASP A 172 13.51 -14.91 -6.32
C ASP A 172 14.92 -14.45 -5.91
N ALA A 173 15.85 -15.41 -5.81
CA ALA A 173 17.25 -15.10 -5.56
C ALA A 173 17.92 -14.57 -6.83
N VAL A 174 18.59 -13.43 -6.69
CA VAL A 174 19.34 -12.75 -7.74
C VAL A 174 20.83 -12.91 -7.45
N LEU A 175 21.54 -13.59 -8.36
CA LEU A 175 22.92 -14.00 -8.18
C LEU A 175 23.77 -13.53 -9.37
N HIS A 176 25.05 -13.26 -9.15
CA HIS A 176 26.01 -13.15 -10.26
C HIS A 176 26.06 -14.46 -11.05
N ALA A 177 26.21 -14.40 -12.37
CA ALA A 177 26.23 -15.59 -13.24
C ALA A 177 27.36 -16.58 -12.90
N GLY A 178 28.47 -16.09 -12.33
CA GLY A 178 29.58 -16.91 -11.84
C GLY A 178 29.43 -17.42 -10.41
N HIS A 179 28.31 -17.16 -9.73
CA HIS A 179 28.08 -17.64 -8.36
C HIS A 179 27.98 -19.18 -8.33
N PRO A 180 28.56 -19.88 -7.34
CA PRO A 180 28.52 -21.35 -7.27
C PRO A 180 27.12 -21.95 -7.37
N LEU A 181 26.12 -21.26 -6.83
CA LEU A 181 24.72 -21.71 -6.85
C LEU A 181 23.97 -21.30 -8.15
N ALA A 182 24.57 -20.55 -9.05
CA ALA A 182 23.91 -20.09 -10.27
C ALA A 182 23.47 -21.23 -11.22
N MET A 183 24.18 -22.39 -11.15
CA MET A 183 23.85 -23.58 -11.96
C MET A 183 22.70 -24.42 -11.40
N HIS A 184 22.25 -24.17 -10.19
CA HIS A 184 21.15 -24.93 -9.58
C HIS A 184 19.79 -24.39 -10.10
N PRO A 185 18.77 -25.24 -10.30
CA PRO A 185 17.44 -24.80 -10.75
C PRO A 185 16.69 -23.98 -9.71
N GLU A 186 16.99 -24.18 -8.44
CA GLU A 186 16.48 -23.44 -7.28
C GLU A 186 17.58 -23.32 -6.22
N VAL A 187 17.45 -22.38 -5.30
CA VAL A 187 18.46 -22.10 -4.28
C VAL A 187 17.84 -22.19 -2.89
N ALA A 188 18.41 -23.04 -2.03
CA ALA A 188 18.08 -23.03 -0.61
C ALA A 188 18.62 -21.74 0.02
N LEU A 189 17.77 -20.98 0.70
CA LEU A 189 18.13 -19.68 1.26
C LEU A 189 19.30 -19.79 2.25
N ALA A 190 19.31 -20.84 3.06
CA ALA A 190 20.43 -21.13 4.00
C ALA A 190 21.80 -21.29 3.31
N ALA A 191 21.83 -21.68 2.04
CA ALA A 191 23.10 -21.80 1.29
C ALA A 191 23.71 -20.43 0.90
N LEU A 192 22.99 -19.34 1.11
CA LEU A 192 23.43 -17.96 0.90
C LEU A 192 23.85 -17.25 2.22
N ALA A 193 23.89 -17.98 3.34
CA ALA A 193 24.16 -17.40 4.66
C ALA A 193 25.51 -16.65 4.74
N GLU A 194 26.56 -17.19 4.09
CA GLU A 194 27.91 -16.60 4.10
C GLU A 194 28.13 -15.55 3.00
N SER A 195 27.12 -15.27 2.18
CA SER A 195 27.24 -14.29 1.10
C SER A 195 27.16 -12.86 1.63
N ASP A 196 27.70 -11.92 0.89
CA ASP A 196 27.34 -10.50 1.01
C ASP A 196 25.96 -10.27 0.43
N TRP A 197 25.16 -9.44 1.08
CA TRP A 197 23.79 -9.18 0.70
C TRP A 197 23.57 -7.75 0.23
N ILE A 198 22.70 -7.62 -0.78
CA ILE A 198 22.16 -6.36 -1.25
C ILE A 198 20.69 -6.34 -0.81
N GLY A 199 20.35 -5.45 0.11
CA GLY A 199 18.99 -5.35 0.66
C GLY A 199 18.34 -4.00 0.36
N GLN A 200 17.14 -3.82 0.90
CA GLN A 200 16.40 -2.57 0.86
C GLN A 200 16.66 -1.76 2.15
N SER A 201 16.30 -0.47 2.10
CA SER A 201 16.42 0.43 3.26
C SER A 201 15.51 -0.02 4.41
N PRO A 202 15.94 0.16 5.68
CA PRO A 202 15.03 0.02 6.81
C PRO A 202 13.79 0.89 6.65
N GLY A 203 12.61 0.31 6.88
CA GLY A 203 11.31 0.97 6.63
C GLY A 203 10.66 0.57 5.30
N ASN A 204 11.42 0.09 4.33
CA ASN A 204 10.86 -0.53 3.14
C ASN A 204 10.21 -1.88 3.51
N PRO A 205 8.95 -2.17 3.13
CA PRO A 205 8.30 -3.44 3.45
C PRO A 205 9.08 -4.68 2.99
N CYS A 206 9.78 -4.60 1.87
CA CYS A 206 10.58 -5.70 1.35
C CYS A 206 11.80 -6.01 2.23
N HIS A 207 12.36 -5.01 2.91
CA HIS A 207 13.45 -5.20 3.88
C HIS A 207 13.06 -6.20 4.97
N ASP A 208 11.96 -5.93 5.67
CA ASP A 208 11.49 -6.80 6.76
C ASP A 208 11.15 -8.22 6.28
N MET A 209 10.60 -8.35 5.06
CA MET A 209 10.28 -9.64 4.47
C MET A 209 11.54 -10.47 4.19
N VAL A 210 12.58 -9.82 3.67
CA VAL A 210 13.87 -10.49 3.41
C VAL A 210 14.53 -10.91 4.70
N LEU A 211 14.59 -10.03 5.71
CA LEU A 211 15.16 -10.37 7.01
C LEU A 211 14.41 -11.52 7.66
N LEU A 212 13.09 -11.51 7.66
CA LEU A 212 12.28 -12.59 8.22
C LEU A 212 12.53 -13.92 7.49
N ALA A 213 12.65 -13.90 6.15
CA ALA A 213 12.92 -15.12 5.39
C ALA A 213 14.30 -15.69 5.73
N CYS A 214 15.32 -14.85 5.90
CA CYS A 214 16.68 -15.26 6.31
C CYS A 214 16.67 -15.80 7.74
N GLU A 215 15.96 -15.16 8.66
CA GLU A 215 15.79 -15.63 10.04
C GLU A 215 15.15 -17.03 10.10
N LEU A 216 14.08 -17.22 9.32
CA LEU A 216 13.40 -18.54 9.19
C LEU A 216 14.31 -19.59 8.54
N ALA A 217 15.27 -19.18 7.72
CA ALA A 217 16.31 -20.05 7.15
C ALA A 217 17.49 -20.26 8.08
N GLY A 218 17.49 -19.67 9.28
CA GLY A 218 18.46 -19.89 10.35
C GLY A 218 19.68 -18.99 10.32
N PHE A 219 19.64 -17.84 9.63
CA PHE A 219 20.76 -16.89 9.60
C PHE A 219 20.29 -15.43 9.52
N GLU A 220 21.20 -14.51 9.84
CA GLU A 220 21.05 -13.08 9.64
C GLU A 220 21.91 -12.65 8.44
N PRO A 221 21.34 -11.96 7.42
CA PRO A 221 22.08 -11.59 6.23
C PRO A 221 23.04 -10.45 6.51
N ARG A 222 24.27 -10.54 6.01
CA ARG A 222 25.26 -9.46 6.07
C ARG A 222 24.97 -8.42 4.99
N LEU A 223 24.14 -7.43 5.28
CA LEU A 223 23.80 -6.35 4.37
C LEU A 223 25.01 -5.43 4.15
N VAL A 224 25.62 -5.50 2.96
CA VAL A 224 26.78 -4.69 2.57
C VAL A 224 26.34 -3.53 1.69
N HIS A 225 25.31 -3.73 0.88
CA HIS A 225 24.75 -2.71 0.01
C HIS A 225 23.26 -2.56 0.24
N VAL A 226 22.76 -1.34 0.06
CA VAL A 226 21.35 -1.00 0.25
C VAL A 226 20.86 -0.20 -0.94
N SER A 227 19.73 -0.62 -1.53
CA SER A 227 19.03 0.11 -2.58
C SER A 227 17.55 -0.30 -2.63
N ASP A 228 16.65 0.66 -2.77
CA ASP A 228 15.21 0.43 -2.97
C ASP A 228 14.84 0.30 -4.46
N ASP A 229 15.77 0.63 -5.36
CA ASP A 229 15.63 0.41 -6.80
C ASP A 229 16.11 -1.00 -7.19
N PHE A 230 15.19 -1.88 -7.57
CA PHE A 230 15.50 -3.25 -7.99
C PHE A 230 16.36 -3.34 -9.26
N ARG A 231 16.42 -2.29 -10.09
CA ARG A 231 17.36 -2.21 -11.22
C ARG A 231 18.80 -2.05 -10.70
N ALA A 232 18.97 -1.18 -9.71
CA ALA A 232 20.27 -0.99 -9.05
C ALA A 232 20.69 -2.26 -8.30
N VAL A 233 19.75 -2.92 -7.61
CA VAL A 233 20.00 -4.23 -6.95
C VAL A 233 20.47 -5.26 -7.98
N ALA A 234 19.80 -5.41 -9.11
CA ALA A 234 20.20 -6.34 -10.17
C ALA A 234 21.59 -5.98 -10.78
N ALA A 235 21.88 -4.69 -10.97
CA ALA A 235 23.17 -4.24 -11.48
C ALA A 235 24.32 -4.54 -10.49
N LEU A 236 24.10 -4.31 -9.19
CA LEU A 236 25.07 -4.65 -8.14
C LEU A 236 25.30 -6.17 -8.09
N ALA A 237 24.25 -6.98 -8.14
CA ALA A 237 24.38 -8.43 -8.20
C ALA A 237 25.16 -8.89 -9.45
N GLY A 238 24.89 -8.30 -10.61
CA GLY A 238 25.63 -8.56 -11.86
C GLY A 238 27.11 -8.15 -11.81
N ALA A 239 27.45 -7.16 -10.99
CA ALA A 239 28.84 -6.78 -10.72
C ALA A 239 29.54 -7.71 -9.71
N GLY A 240 28.85 -8.69 -9.13
CA GLY A 240 29.40 -9.58 -8.11
C GLY A 240 29.48 -8.97 -6.73
N ALA A 241 28.75 -7.85 -6.46
CA ALA A 241 28.81 -7.14 -5.19
C ALA A 241 28.05 -7.85 -4.06
N GLY A 242 27.24 -8.86 -4.39
CA GLY A 242 26.47 -9.63 -3.41
C GLY A 242 25.31 -10.38 -4.04
N VAL A 243 24.50 -10.99 -3.19
CA VAL A 243 23.25 -11.66 -3.56
C VAL A 243 22.04 -10.85 -3.08
N ALA A 244 20.88 -11.04 -3.69
CA ALA A 244 19.67 -10.36 -3.27
C ALA A 244 18.45 -11.27 -3.36
N LEU A 245 17.40 -10.94 -2.62
CA LEU A 245 16.04 -11.40 -2.87
C LEU A 245 15.23 -10.26 -3.48
N VAL A 246 14.61 -10.51 -4.63
CA VAL A 246 13.85 -9.52 -5.39
C VAL A 246 12.47 -10.07 -5.73
N PRO A 247 11.39 -9.30 -5.56
CA PRO A 247 10.06 -9.73 -5.96
C PRO A 247 10.05 -10.11 -7.44
N ARG A 248 9.43 -11.23 -7.77
CA ARG A 248 9.46 -11.79 -9.14
C ARG A 248 9.00 -10.81 -10.21
N SER A 249 7.97 -10.04 -9.96
CA SER A 249 7.48 -9.05 -10.94
C SER A 249 8.47 -7.90 -11.15
N ALA A 250 9.24 -7.54 -10.12
CA ALA A 250 10.21 -6.45 -10.21
C ALA A 250 11.39 -6.72 -11.14
N LEU A 251 11.57 -7.98 -11.55
CA LEU A 251 12.60 -8.39 -12.53
C LEU A 251 12.12 -8.35 -13.98
N ARG A 252 10.83 -8.10 -14.20
CA ARG A 252 10.28 -8.01 -15.56
C ARG A 252 10.78 -6.75 -16.26
N GLY A 253 11.14 -6.90 -17.53
CA GLY A 253 11.60 -5.77 -18.35
C GLY A 253 12.95 -5.16 -17.93
N ILE A 254 13.66 -5.75 -16.96
CA ILE A 254 15.03 -5.37 -16.60
C ILE A 254 16.00 -6.19 -17.45
N GLU A 255 16.98 -5.51 -18.06
CA GLU A 255 18.10 -6.18 -18.71
C GLU A 255 19.01 -6.78 -17.62
N LEU A 256 19.05 -8.10 -17.55
CA LEU A 256 19.82 -8.85 -16.54
C LEU A 256 21.19 -9.25 -17.12
N LYS A 257 22.14 -8.30 -17.09
CA LYS A 257 23.51 -8.57 -17.54
C LYS A 257 24.31 -9.26 -16.41
N ASP A 258 24.93 -10.40 -16.73
CA ASP A 258 25.74 -11.20 -15.81
C ASP A 258 25.01 -11.62 -14.53
N VAL A 259 23.67 -11.67 -14.60
CA VAL A 259 22.75 -12.04 -13.51
C VAL A 259 22.03 -13.33 -13.82
N VAL A 260 21.86 -14.15 -12.81
CA VAL A 260 21.01 -15.35 -12.84
C VAL A 260 19.94 -15.21 -11.75
N VAL A 261 18.70 -15.47 -12.13
CA VAL A 261 17.54 -15.47 -11.21
C VAL A 261 17.18 -16.93 -10.92
N ARG A 262 16.99 -17.24 -9.65
CA ARG A 262 16.60 -18.57 -9.19
C ARG A 262 15.46 -18.53 -8.19
N PRO A 263 14.46 -19.40 -8.31
CA PRO A 263 13.47 -19.60 -7.26
C PRO A 263 14.16 -19.99 -5.96
N VAL A 264 13.58 -19.53 -4.83
CA VAL A 264 14.04 -19.92 -3.50
C VAL A 264 13.33 -21.21 -3.09
N ALA A 265 14.10 -22.21 -2.68
CA ALA A 265 13.59 -23.44 -2.09
C ALA A 265 13.30 -23.26 -0.60
N GLY A 266 12.18 -23.82 -0.12
CA GLY A 266 11.78 -23.74 1.28
C GLY A 266 11.02 -22.46 1.65
N PRO A 267 11.16 -21.95 2.90
CA PRO A 267 10.53 -20.71 3.32
C PRO A 267 11.08 -19.56 2.49
N ALA A 268 10.26 -18.99 1.62
CA ALA A 268 10.62 -17.87 0.77
C ALA A 268 9.96 -16.59 1.29
N ALA A 269 10.63 -15.46 1.07
CA ALA A 269 9.98 -14.16 1.21
C ALA A 269 8.81 -14.08 0.22
N PHE A 270 7.70 -13.49 0.68
CA PHE A 270 6.49 -13.38 -0.10
C PHE A 270 5.84 -12.03 0.15
N ARG A 271 5.48 -11.30 -0.89
CA ARG A 271 4.73 -10.06 -0.73
C ARG A 271 3.30 -10.19 -1.21
N ARG A 272 2.38 -9.57 -0.49
CA ARG A 272 0.99 -9.41 -0.88
C ARG A 272 0.75 -7.95 -1.20
N VAL A 273 0.18 -7.71 -2.36
CA VAL A 273 -0.14 -6.37 -2.87
C VAL A 273 -1.64 -6.19 -2.85
N PHE A 274 -2.07 -5.02 -2.39
CA PHE A 274 -3.48 -4.65 -2.33
C PHE A 274 -3.66 -3.19 -2.75
N ALA A 275 -4.85 -2.88 -3.24
CA ALA A 275 -5.32 -1.51 -3.37
C ALA A 275 -6.04 -1.10 -2.09
N ALA A 276 -5.83 0.13 -1.64
CA ALA A 276 -6.52 0.72 -0.50
C ALA A 276 -7.23 1.99 -0.92
N VAL A 277 -8.48 2.15 -0.48
CA VAL A 277 -9.29 3.35 -0.65
C VAL A 277 -9.91 3.74 0.69
N ARG A 278 -10.40 4.95 0.84
CA ARG A 278 -11.23 5.31 1.98
C ARG A 278 -12.44 4.36 2.04
N ARG A 279 -12.75 3.89 3.25
CA ARG A 279 -13.91 3.02 3.45
C ARG A 279 -15.20 3.73 3.02
N GLY A 280 -15.98 3.06 2.18
CA GLY A 280 -17.17 3.59 1.54
C GLY A 280 -16.92 4.21 0.16
N ALA A 281 -15.65 4.43 -0.23
CA ALA A 281 -15.33 4.94 -1.57
C ALA A 281 -15.18 3.83 -2.63
N GLU A 282 -15.32 2.54 -2.25
CA GLU A 282 -15.12 1.39 -3.14
C GLU A 282 -16.06 1.41 -4.35
N GLU A 283 -17.27 1.93 -4.16
CA GLU A 283 -18.31 2.02 -5.19
C GLU A 283 -18.41 3.43 -5.83
N HIS A 284 -17.41 4.31 -5.54
CA HIS A 284 -17.39 5.63 -6.15
C HIS A 284 -17.25 5.53 -7.67
N PRO A 285 -18.04 6.28 -8.49
CA PRO A 285 -18.08 6.14 -9.95
C PRO A 285 -16.73 6.25 -10.66
N LEU A 286 -15.80 7.03 -10.13
CA LEU A 286 -14.45 7.14 -10.68
C LEU A 286 -13.50 6.09 -10.12
N ILE A 287 -13.67 5.63 -8.87
CA ILE A 287 -12.74 4.71 -8.20
C ILE A 287 -13.01 3.26 -8.59
N ARG A 288 -14.27 2.84 -8.68
CA ARG A 288 -14.63 1.46 -9.03
C ARG A 288 -14.02 0.99 -10.35
N PRO A 289 -14.13 1.75 -11.48
CA PRO A 289 -13.48 1.36 -12.73
C PRO A 289 -11.94 1.23 -12.60
N VAL A 290 -11.31 2.07 -11.78
CA VAL A 290 -9.86 1.98 -11.52
C VAL A 290 -9.54 0.70 -10.77
N LEU A 291 -10.27 0.37 -9.70
CA LEU A 291 -10.09 -0.88 -8.95
C LEU A 291 -10.25 -2.11 -9.85
N ASP A 292 -11.27 -2.13 -10.71
CA ASP A 292 -11.53 -3.22 -11.66
C ASP A 292 -10.40 -3.34 -12.71
N ALA A 293 -9.89 -2.21 -13.19
CA ALA A 293 -8.75 -2.20 -14.12
C ALA A 293 -7.47 -2.72 -13.47
N LEU A 294 -7.18 -2.28 -12.23
CA LEU A 294 -6.03 -2.77 -11.45
C LEU A 294 -6.13 -4.28 -11.19
N ALA A 295 -7.28 -4.77 -10.74
CA ALA A 295 -7.51 -6.19 -10.50
C ALA A 295 -7.32 -7.02 -11.77
N GLY A 296 -7.82 -6.53 -12.91
CA GLY A 296 -7.66 -7.19 -14.19
C GLY A 296 -6.20 -7.25 -14.68
N CYS A 297 -5.40 -6.20 -14.43
CA CYS A 297 -3.97 -6.19 -14.77
C CYS A 297 -3.15 -7.04 -13.80
N ALA A 298 -3.52 -7.06 -12.52
CA ALA A 298 -2.83 -7.82 -11.48
C ALA A 298 -3.02 -9.35 -11.59
N ALA A 299 -4.10 -9.82 -12.24
CA ALA A 299 -4.42 -11.25 -12.35
C ALA A 299 -3.29 -12.10 -12.96
N GLY A 300 -2.48 -11.51 -13.86
CA GLY A 300 -1.32 -12.18 -14.49
C GLY A 300 -0.05 -12.20 -13.61
N LEU A 301 -0.05 -11.57 -12.45
CA LEU A 301 1.10 -11.47 -11.55
C LEU A 301 1.07 -12.50 -10.42
N SER A 302 -0.11 -13.02 -10.09
CA SER A 302 -0.22 -14.08 -9.06
C SER A 302 0.54 -15.31 -9.52
N ALA A 303 1.51 -15.78 -8.73
CA ALA A 303 2.10 -17.08 -8.94
C ALA A 303 0.99 -18.15 -8.81
N PRO A 304 0.97 -19.20 -9.66
CA PRO A 304 0.10 -20.33 -9.41
C PRO A 304 0.47 -20.88 -8.04
N GLY A 305 -0.46 -20.73 -7.07
CA GLY A 305 -0.28 -21.21 -5.72
C GLY A 305 0.04 -22.71 -5.78
N ARG A 306 1.15 -23.14 -5.18
CA ARG A 306 1.22 -24.52 -4.68
C ARG A 306 0.07 -24.63 -3.67
N ALA A 307 -1.02 -25.26 -4.10
CA ALA A 307 -2.09 -25.66 -3.21
C ALA A 307 -1.43 -26.45 -2.08
N GLY A 308 -1.43 -25.88 -0.89
CA GLY A 308 -1.06 -26.60 0.31
C GLY A 308 -1.98 -27.80 0.41
N HIS A 309 -1.45 -28.99 0.19
CA HIS A 309 -2.08 -30.22 0.63
C HIS A 309 -2.10 -30.14 2.16
N GLY A 310 -3.23 -29.66 2.68
CA GLY A 310 -3.65 -30.00 4.04
C GLY A 310 -4.02 -31.47 4.03
N THR A 311 -3.18 -32.28 4.59
CA THR A 311 -3.56 -33.63 5.03
C THR A 311 -3.91 -33.57 6.50
N ASP A 312 -5.16 -33.98 6.79
CA ASP A 312 -5.72 -34.53 8.02
C ASP A 312 -5.08 -34.15 9.38
#